data_01f336184961f140313159b06960feda
#
_entry.id   01f336184961f140313159b06960feda
#
_cell.length_a   1.000
_cell.length_b   1.000
_cell.length_c   1.000
_cell.angle_alpha   90.00
_cell.angle_beta   90.00
_cell.angle_gamma   90.00
#
_symmetry.space_group_name_H-M   'P 1'
#
loop_
_entity.id
_entity.type
_entity.pdbx_description
1 polymer ?
#
loop_
_entity_poly.entity_id
_entity_poly.type
_entity_poly.pdbx_seq_one_letter_code
_entity_poly.pdbx_strand_id
1 'polypeptide(L)'
;MHDVIIIGGAYSGACMGILIKRARPEARVLIVERSVEFDRKVGESTSEVAACFLTRVMHLSKYMHHNHLTKQGLRMWFTTPDNECLTRCTEVGTFYQTRLPTFQIDRALLDEYLLELAQKEGCELWRPAKVEEITLAGNGGKVQRITAKVDGVTREASASWIVDASGKATVLARK
;
A
#
# COMPACT_ATOMS: atom_id res chain seq x y z
N MET A 1 -20.55 8.98 10.44
CA MET A 1 -19.97 7.69 10.86
C MET A 1 -19.61 6.92 9.60
N HIS A 2 -18.40 6.39 9.48
CA HIS A 2 -17.91 5.58 8.40
C HIS A 2 -18.13 4.08 8.68
N ASP A 3 -18.03 3.26 7.66
CA ASP A 3 -18.01 1.80 7.84
C ASP A 3 -16.59 1.34 8.11
N VAL A 4 -15.60 1.94 7.40
CA VAL A 4 -14.17 1.65 7.57
C VAL A 4 -13.36 2.93 7.59
N ILE A 5 -12.41 3.04 8.53
CA ILE A 5 -11.32 4.01 8.52
C ILE A 5 -10.02 3.27 8.25
N ILE A 6 -9.25 3.74 7.28
CA ILE A 6 -7.94 3.20 6.91
C ILE A 6 -6.86 4.22 7.30
N ILE A 7 -5.93 3.81 8.16
CA ILE A 7 -4.81 4.66 8.59
C ILE A 7 -3.59 4.36 7.73
N GLY A 8 -3.22 5.30 6.89
CA GLY A 8 -2.19 5.19 5.85
C GLY A 8 -2.79 5.04 4.46
N GLY A 9 -2.46 5.95 3.55
CA GLY A 9 -2.99 6.03 2.19
C GLY A 9 -2.04 5.52 1.10
N ALA A 10 -0.84 5.00 1.46
CA ALA A 10 0.09 4.44 0.50
C ALA A 10 -0.44 3.10 -0.06
N TYR A 11 0.41 2.35 -0.77
CA TYR A 11 0.09 1.10 -1.49
C TYR A 11 -0.99 0.24 -0.82
N SER A 12 -0.78 -0.18 0.44
CA SER A 12 -1.69 -1.11 1.11
C SER A 12 -3.04 -0.49 1.44
N GLY A 13 -3.04 0.74 1.96
CA GLY A 13 -4.27 1.41 2.36
C GLY A 13 -5.12 1.84 1.17
N ALA A 14 -4.50 2.41 0.14
CA ALA A 14 -5.21 2.76 -1.09
C ALA A 14 -5.81 1.53 -1.78
N CYS A 15 -5.02 0.44 -1.92
CA CYS A 15 -5.55 -0.82 -2.47
C CYS A 15 -6.73 -1.37 -1.65
N MET A 16 -6.64 -1.33 -0.31
CA MET A 16 -7.73 -1.75 0.56
C MET A 16 -9.00 -0.91 0.32
N GLY A 17 -8.86 0.42 0.27
CA GLY A 17 -9.97 1.32 -0.01
C GLY A 17 -10.65 1.02 -1.34
N ILE A 18 -9.86 0.86 -2.41
CA ILE A 18 -10.36 0.51 -3.76
C ILE A 18 -11.12 -0.82 -3.73
N LEU A 19 -10.56 -1.85 -3.12
CA LEU A 19 -11.19 -3.17 -3.08
C LEU A 19 -12.49 -3.17 -2.29
N ILE A 20 -12.55 -2.44 -1.17
CA ILE A 20 -13.77 -2.28 -0.39
C ILE A 20 -14.85 -1.59 -1.25
N LYS A 21 -14.50 -0.48 -1.91
CA LYS A 21 -15.44 0.27 -2.76
C LYS A 21 -15.93 -0.54 -3.94
N ARG A 22 -15.08 -1.36 -4.57
CA ARG A 22 -15.49 -2.25 -5.67
C ARG A 22 -16.39 -3.38 -5.20
N ALA A 23 -16.12 -3.94 -4.01
CA ALA A 23 -16.96 -4.99 -3.44
C ALA A 23 -18.27 -4.46 -2.84
N ARG A 24 -18.24 -3.25 -2.31
CA ARG A 24 -19.37 -2.58 -1.65
C ARG A 24 -19.37 -1.08 -1.98
N PRO A 25 -19.94 -0.68 -3.11
CA PRO A 25 -19.96 0.71 -3.57
C PRO A 25 -20.60 1.69 -2.57
N GLU A 26 -21.55 1.23 -1.77
CA GLU A 26 -22.27 1.99 -0.74
C GLU A 26 -21.42 2.21 0.53
N ALA A 27 -20.34 1.44 0.75
CA ALA A 27 -19.53 1.56 1.96
C ALA A 27 -18.88 2.95 2.07
N ARG A 28 -18.97 3.53 3.25
CA ARG A 28 -18.33 4.81 3.57
C ARG A 28 -16.92 4.52 4.08
N VAL A 29 -15.94 4.76 3.24
CA VAL A 29 -14.52 4.52 3.52
C VAL A 29 -13.79 5.84 3.66
N LEU A 30 -13.10 6.04 4.79
CA LEU A 30 -12.20 7.16 5.03
C LEU A 30 -10.77 6.65 5.02
N ILE A 31 -9.92 7.27 4.21
CA ILE A 31 -8.47 7.09 4.24
C ILE A 31 -7.83 8.30 4.92
N VAL A 32 -6.96 8.05 5.89
CA VAL A 32 -6.24 9.10 6.61
C VAL A 32 -4.75 8.97 6.32
N GLU A 33 -4.17 9.92 5.56
CA GLU A 33 -2.76 9.91 5.15
C GLU A 33 -2.03 11.14 5.68
N ARG A 34 -0.90 10.90 6.35
CA ARG A 34 -0.12 11.96 7.00
C ARG A 34 0.78 12.76 6.04
N SER A 35 1.24 12.12 4.97
CA SER A 35 2.18 12.72 4.03
C SER A 35 1.47 13.67 3.08
N VAL A 36 2.04 14.84 2.84
CA VAL A 36 1.55 15.78 1.81
C VAL A 36 1.70 15.17 0.42
N GLU A 37 2.81 14.50 0.19
CA GLU A 37 3.15 13.75 -1.02
C GLU A 37 3.87 12.46 -0.65
N PHE A 38 3.84 11.48 -1.53
CA PHE A 38 4.62 10.26 -1.33
C PHE A 38 6.01 10.41 -1.94
N ASP A 39 6.99 9.84 -1.25
CA ASP A 39 8.38 9.77 -1.68
C ASP A 39 8.76 8.32 -2.01
N ARG A 40 9.91 8.15 -2.64
CA ARG A 40 10.48 6.83 -2.93
C ARG A 40 10.73 6.04 -1.65
N LYS A 41 10.45 4.76 -1.70
CA LYS A 41 10.54 3.87 -0.52
C LYS A 41 11.10 2.53 -0.93
N VAL A 42 11.65 1.82 0.05
CA VAL A 42 11.99 0.40 -0.09
C VAL A 42 10.74 -0.41 -0.49
N GLY A 43 10.93 -1.43 -1.31
CA GLY A 43 9.86 -2.31 -1.81
C GLY A 43 9.44 -2.00 -3.25
N GLU A 44 10.38 -1.48 -4.06
CA GLU A 44 10.13 -1.14 -5.47
C GLU A 44 10.30 -2.35 -6.41
N SER A 45 11.06 -3.36 -6.02
CA SER A 45 11.18 -4.60 -6.79
C SER A 45 10.06 -5.56 -6.42
N THR A 46 9.13 -5.80 -7.34
CA THR A 46 7.98 -6.69 -7.10
C THR A 46 8.32 -8.16 -7.34
N SER A 47 7.61 -9.04 -6.64
CA SER A 47 7.51 -10.46 -6.97
C SER A 47 6.37 -10.70 -7.98
N GLU A 48 6.32 -11.91 -8.53
CA GLU A 48 5.27 -12.36 -9.45
C GLU A 48 3.87 -12.27 -8.81
N VAL A 49 3.77 -12.59 -7.51
CA VAL A 49 2.51 -12.51 -6.76
C VAL A 49 2.03 -11.07 -6.66
N ALA A 50 2.93 -10.14 -6.31
CA ALA A 50 2.60 -8.72 -6.22
C ALA A 50 2.23 -8.14 -7.59
N ALA A 51 2.94 -8.54 -8.65
CA ALA A 51 2.63 -8.12 -10.01
C ALA A 51 1.26 -8.66 -10.48
N CYS A 52 0.94 -9.92 -10.17
CA CYS A 52 -0.37 -10.51 -10.44
C CYS A 52 -1.48 -9.79 -9.67
N PHE A 53 -1.25 -9.43 -8.42
CA PHE A 53 -2.21 -8.64 -7.65
C PHE A 53 -2.49 -7.29 -8.34
N LEU A 54 -1.45 -6.53 -8.68
CA LEU A 54 -1.61 -5.24 -9.35
C LEU A 54 -2.30 -5.35 -10.71
N THR A 55 -1.90 -6.33 -11.52
CA THR A 55 -2.40 -6.42 -12.90
C THR A 55 -3.75 -7.08 -13.00
N ARG A 56 -4.04 -8.12 -12.21
CA ARG A 56 -5.27 -8.92 -12.30
C ARG A 56 -6.33 -8.53 -11.29
N VAL A 57 -5.95 -8.32 -10.02
CA VAL A 57 -6.93 -7.98 -8.98
C VAL A 57 -7.25 -6.49 -9.00
N MET A 58 -6.21 -5.66 -9.10
CA MET A 58 -6.38 -4.21 -9.16
C MET A 58 -6.75 -3.69 -10.56
N HIS A 59 -6.61 -4.54 -11.61
CA HIS A 59 -6.84 -4.20 -13.03
C HIS A 59 -5.93 -3.08 -13.55
N LEU A 60 -4.68 -3.02 -13.09
CA LEU A 60 -3.73 -1.97 -13.42
C LEU A 60 -2.73 -2.37 -14.53
N SER A 61 -3.01 -3.41 -15.32
CA SER A 61 -2.07 -3.93 -16.32
C SER A 61 -1.54 -2.82 -17.26
N LYS A 62 -2.43 -2.01 -17.82
CA LYS A 62 -2.05 -0.91 -18.73
C LYS A 62 -1.19 0.13 -18.00
N TYR A 63 -1.59 0.55 -16.81
CA TYR A 63 -0.86 1.53 -16.01
C TYR A 63 0.55 1.04 -15.67
N MET A 64 0.68 -0.21 -15.21
CA MET A 64 1.97 -0.80 -14.84
C MET A 64 2.95 -0.84 -16.01
N HIS A 65 2.49 -1.26 -17.20
CA HIS A 65 3.36 -1.34 -18.38
C HIS A 65 3.76 0.02 -18.95
N HIS A 66 2.97 1.08 -18.74
CA HIS A 66 3.31 2.43 -19.24
C HIS A 66 4.18 3.23 -18.28
N ASN A 67 4.06 2.99 -16.98
CA ASN A 67 4.66 3.86 -15.97
C ASN A 67 5.79 3.21 -15.17
N HIS A 68 5.97 1.89 -15.28
CA HIS A 68 6.96 1.15 -14.51
C HIS A 68 7.75 0.20 -15.39
N LEU A 69 8.99 -0.08 -14.98
CA LEU A 69 9.87 -0.97 -15.74
C LEU A 69 9.47 -2.42 -15.55
N THR A 70 9.27 -3.14 -16.65
CA THR A 70 9.09 -4.59 -16.61
C THR A 70 10.39 -5.27 -16.21
N LYS A 71 10.32 -6.18 -15.25
CA LYS A 71 11.44 -6.95 -14.72
C LYS A 71 11.23 -8.43 -15.02
N GLN A 72 12.31 -9.14 -15.34
CA GLN A 72 12.29 -10.55 -15.75
C GLN A 72 12.96 -11.43 -14.68
N GLY A 73 12.25 -11.67 -13.58
CA GLY A 73 12.72 -12.54 -12.52
C GLY A 73 13.78 -11.93 -11.63
N LEU A 74 14.46 -12.79 -10.89
CA LEU A 74 15.49 -12.45 -9.91
C LEU A 74 16.69 -13.38 -10.11
N ARG A 75 17.90 -12.82 -9.97
CA ARG A 75 19.15 -13.58 -9.92
C ARG A 75 19.84 -13.36 -8.60
N MET A 76 20.36 -14.40 -8.02
CA MET A 76 21.11 -14.38 -6.77
C MET A 76 22.47 -15.01 -6.98
N TRP A 77 23.51 -14.35 -6.49
CA TRP A 77 24.87 -14.86 -6.49
C TRP A 77 25.29 -15.16 -5.05
N PHE A 78 25.76 -16.37 -4.83
CA PHE A 78 26.26 -16.81 -3.54
C PHE A 78 27.78 -16.80 -3.58
N THR A 79 28.37 -15.91 -2.79
CA THR A 79 29.83 -15.74 -2.68
C THR A 79 30.39 -16.56 -1.54
N THR A 80 31.62 -17.04 -1.72
CA THR A 80 32.48 -17.56 -0.64
C THR A 80 33.70 -16.65 -0.49
N PRO A 81 34.44 -16.74 0.63
CA PRO A 81 35.69 -15.94 0.81
C PRO A 81 36.69 -16.09 -0.34
N ASP A 82 36.67 -17.20 -1.05
CA ASP A 82 37.57 -17.52 -2.15
C ASP A 82 37.10 -17.03 -3.53
N ASN A 83 35.93 -16.40 -3.61
CA ASN A 83 35.43 -15.89 -4.87
C ASN A 83 36.00 -14.49 -5.17
N GLU A 84 36.81 -14.40 -6.23
CA GLU A 84 37.43 -13.16 -6.68
C GLU A 84 36.51 -12.34 -7.62
N CYS A 85 35.51 -12.95 -8.24
CA CYS A 85 34.60 -12.28 -9.17
C CYS A 85 33.26 -13.01 -9.26
N LEU A 86 32.22 -12.30 -9.76
CA LEU A 86 30.86 -12.82 -9.90
C LEU A 86 30.77 -14.07 -10.79
N THR A 87 31.64 -14.19 -11.79
CA THR A 87 31.63 -15.33 -12.71
C THR A 87 32.06 -16.67 -12.06
N ARG A 88 32.66 -16.61 -10.87
CA ARG A 88 33.04 -17.77 -10.06
C ARG A 88 32.05 -18.07 -8.93
N CYS A 89 31.04 -17.20 -8.74
CA CYS A 89 30.00 -17.45 -7.75
C CYS A 89 28.98 -18.44 -8.23
N THR A 90 28.35 -19.16 -7.31
CA THR A 90 27.15 -19.93 -7.62
C THR A 90 26.02 -18.95 -7.94
N GLU A 91 25.50 -19.04 -9.15
CA GLU A 91 24.36 -18.23 -9.60
C GLU A 91 23.09 -19.07 -9.58
N VAL A 92 22.04 -18.55 -8.93
CA VAL A 92 20.69 -19.11 -8.94
C VAL A 92 19.73 -18.06 -9.50
N GLY A 93 19.00 -18.43 -10.53
CA GLY A 93 18.06 -17.55 -11.20
C GLY A 93 17.30 -18.26 -12.32
N THR A 94 16.48 -17.51 -13.02
CA THR A 94 15.74 -18.01 -14.18
C THR A 94 16.66 -18.07 -15.40
N PHE A 95 16.75 -19.24 -16.04
CA PHE A 95 17.47 -19.40 -17.30
C PHE A 95 16.71 -18.81 -18.49
N TYR A 96 15.37 -18.72 -18.37
CA TYR A 96 14.48 -18.24 -19.41
C TYR A 96 13.65 -17.07 -18.92
N GLN A 97 13.08 -16.33 -19.87
CA GLN A 97 12.13 -15.28 -19.57
C GLN A 97 10.95 -15.82 -18.75
N THR A 98 10.63 -15.18 -17.64
CA THR A 98 9.53 -15.60 -16.78
C THR A 98 8.20 -15.40 -17.50
N ARG A 99 7.27 -16.37 -17.33
CA ARG A 99 5.93 -16.29 -17.92
C ARG A 99 5.05 -15.19 -17.28
N LEU A 100 5.35 -14.84 -16.05
CA LEU A 100 4.63 -13.81 -15.32
C LEU A 100 5.55 -12.59 -15.20
N PRO A 101 5.17 -11.46 -15.77
CA PRO A 101 5.96 -10.24 -15.65
C PRO A 101 6.00 -9.78 -14.19
N THR A 102 7.14 -9.27 -13.78
CA THR A 102 7.29 -8.51 -12.55
C THR A 102 7.64 -7.07 -12.91
N PHE A 103 7.65 -6.18 -11.94
CA PHE A 103 7.93 -4.78 -12.17
C PHE A 103 8.95 -4.24 -11.18
N GLN A 104 9.79 -3.35 -11.66
CA GLN A 104 10.50 -2.38 -10.84
C GLN A 104 9.62 -1.13 -10.80
N ILE A 105 8.99 -0.88 -9.66
CA ILE A 105 8.03 0.20 -9.49
C ILE A 105 8.68 1.44 -8.90
N ASP A 106 8.23 2.61 -9.29
CA ASP A 106 8.46 3.85 -8.55
C ASP A 106 7.33 4.01 -7.54
N ARG A 107 7.66 3.90 -6.24
CA ARG A 107 6.67 3.94 -5.15
C ARG A 107 6.05 5.31 -4.96
N ALA A 108 6.78 6.38 -5.24
CA ALA A 108 6.21 7.72 -5.20
C ALA A 108 5.07 7.85 -6.22
N LEU A 109 5.35 7.45 -7.45
CA LEU A 109 4.37 7.51 -8.54
C LEU A 109 3.19 6.54 -8.35
N LEU A 110 3.47 5.29 -7.96
CA LEU A 110 2.42 4.28 -7.78
C LEU A 110 1.52 4.61 -6.60
N ASP A 111 2.09 5.02 -5.46
CA ASP A 111 1.32 5.30 -4.26
C ASP A 111 0.37 6.51 -4.47
N GLU A 112 0.82 7.56 -5.18
CA GLU A 112 -0.04 8.70 -5.55
C GLU A 112 -1.18 8.26 -6.48
N TYR A 113 -0.86 7.52 -7.53
CA TYR A 113 -1.86 7.02 -8.46
C TYR A 113 -2.92 6.15 -7.79
N LEU A 114 -2.51 5.25 -6.90
CA LEU A 114 -3.44 4.39 -6.16
C LEU A 114 -4.34 5.21 -5.23
N LEU A 115 -3.80 6.23 -4.58
CA LEU A 115 -4.58 7.09 -3.68
C LEU A 115 -5.61 7.93 -4.46
N GLU A 116 -5.21 8.50 -5.60
CA GLU A 116 -6.12 9.17 -6.51
C GLU A 116 -7.23 8.22 -7.03
N LEU A 117 -6.85 6.99 -7.37
CA LEU A 117 -7.81 5.98 -7.81
C LEU A 117 -8.81 5.64 -6.69
N ALA A 118 -8.33 5.51 -5.44
CA ALA A 118 -9.20 5.29 -4.29
C ALA A 118 -10.24 6.41 -4.11
N GLN A 119 -9.83 7.68 -4.31
CA GLN A 119 -10.76 8.81 -4.29
C GLN A 119 -11.77 8.74 -5.45
N LYS A 120 -11.32 8.41 -6.67
CA LYS A 120 -12.20 8.24 -7.85
C LYS A 120 -13.21 7.11 -7.65
N GLU A 121 -12.85 6.05 -6.94
CA GLU A 121 -13.74 4.95 -6.55
C GLU A 121 -14.69 5.33 -5.39
N GLY A 122 -14.54 6.54 -4.81
CA GLY A 122 -15.44 7.10 -3.81
C GLY A 122 -14.99 6.93 -2.37
N CYS A 123 -13.69 6.75 -2.11
CA CYS A 123 -13.14 6.91 -0.77
C CYS A 123 -13.05 8.40 -0.39
N GLU A 124 -13.43 8.73 0.84
CA GLU A 124 -13.09 10.02 1.45
C GLU A 124 -11.61 10.02 1.82
N LEU A 125 -10.93 11.14 1.62
CA LEU A 125 -9.51 11.30 1.95
C LEU A 125 -9.30 12.49 2.88
N TRP A 126 -8.61 12.26 3.99
CA TRP A 126 -7.99 13.29 4.80
C TRP A 126 -6.48 13.26 4.57
N ARG A 127 -5.96 14.31 3.92
CA ARG A 127 -4.53 14.46 3.59
C ARG A 127 -4.14 15.93 3.41
N PRO A 128 -3.09 16.44 4.07
CA PRO A 128 -2.31 15.73 5.08
C PRO A 128 -3.07 15.61 6.40
N ALA A 129 -3.03 14.42 6.99
CA ALA A 129 -3.74 14.17 8.24
C ALA A 129 -2.98 13.18 9.13
N LYS A 130 -2.67 13.59 10.35
CA LYS A 130 -1.98 12.77 11.33
C LYS A 130 -2.96 12.29 12.39
N VAL A 131 -3.14 10.98 12.50
CA VAL A 131 -3.90 10.39 13.61
C VAL A 131 -3.12 10.61 14.91
N GLU A 132 -3.77 11.23 15.89
CA GLU A 132 -3.20 11.54 17.21
C GLU A 132 -3.71 10.55 18.26
N GLU A 133 -5.00 10.23 18.20
CA GLU A 133 -5.62 9.32 19.15
C GLU A 133 -6.51 8.31 18.45
N ILE A 134 -6.54 7.09 19.01
CA ILE A 134 -7.41 6.00 18.59
C ILE A 134 -8.06 5.44 19.84
N THR A 135 -9.38 5.41 19.86
CA THR A 135 -10.17 4.76 20.89
C THR A 135 -10.86 3.55 20.32
N LEU A 136 -10.43 2.37 20.74
CA LEU A 136 -11.05 1.12 20.34
C LEU A 136 -12.25 0.83 21.24
N ALA A 137 -13.31 0.32 20.64
CA ALA A 137 -14.47 -0.15 21.39
C ALA A 137 -14.06 -1.30 22.31
N GLY A 138 -14.35 -1.18 23.61
CA GLY A 138 -14.16 -2.26 24.57
C GLY A 138 -15.14 -3.43 24.32
N ASN A 139 -15.09 -4.44 25.19
CA ASN A 139 -15.93 -5.63 25.10
C ASN A 139 -17.43 -5.26 24.93
N GLY A 140 -17.99 -5.62 23.77
CA GLY A 140 -19.39 -5.35 23.41
C GLY A 140 -19.63 -4.04 22.64
N GLY A 141 -18.63 -3.17 22.50
CA GLY A 141 -18.72 -1.96 21.67
C GLY A 141 -18.49 -2.25 20.17
N LYS A 142 -19.17 -1.48 19.31
CA LYS A 142 -19.06 -1.66 17.86
C LYS A 142 -18.45 -0.45 17.13
N VAL A 143 -18.17 0.65 17.84
CA VAL A 143 -17.75 1.91 17.21
C VAL A 143 -16.37 2.29 17.66
N GLN A 144 -15.45 2.30 16.72
CA GLN A 144 -14.09 2.81 16.86
C GLN A 144 -14.07 4.31 16.60
N ARG A 145 -13.17 5.05 17.24
CA ARG A 145 -13.01 6.49 17.04
C ARG A 145 -11.55 6.83 16.78
N ILE A 146 -11.34 7.85 15.96
CA ILE A 146 -10.04 8.48 15.81
C ILE A 146 -10.16 9.98 15.99
N THR A 147 -9.10 10.58 16.52
CA THR A 147 -8.86 12.03 16.46
C THR A 147 -7.64 12.24 15.57
N ALA A 148 -7.75 13.11 14.58
CA ALA A 148 -6.68 13.39 13.63
C ALA A 148 -6.52 14.90 13.43
N LYS A 149 -5.28 15.34 13.24
CA LYS A 149 -4.95 16.70 12.85
C LYS A 149 -4.89 16.79 11.33
N VAL A 150 -5.87 17.47 10.73
CA VAL A 150 -6.05 17.63 9.28
C VAL A 150 -5.79 19.09 8.94
N ASP A 151 -4.75 19.40 8.16
CA ASP A 151 -4.36 20.79 7.85
C ASP A 151 -4.25 21.69 9.10
N GLY A 152 -3.76 21.13 10.19
CA GLY A 152 -3.62 21.84 11.45
C GLY A 152 -4.88 21.90 12.31
N VAL A 153 -6.04 21.47 11.81
CA VAL A 153 -7.31 21.44 12.53
C VAL A 153 -7.60 20.05 13.06
N THR A 154 -7.99 19.95 14.32
CA THR A 154 -8.40 18.69 14.93
C THR A 154 -9.78 18.28 14.41
N ARG A 155 -9.87 17.06 13.89
CA ARG A 155 -11.11 16.43 13.42
C ARG A 155 -11.29 15.07 14.07
N GLU A 156 -12.54 14.69 14.27
CA GLU A 156 -12.91 13.38 14.78
C GLU A 156 -13.66 12.57 13.71
N ALA A 157 -13.39 11.27 13.69
CA ALA A 157 -14.15 10.34 12.88
C ALA A 157 -14.45 9.05 13.66
N SER A 158 -15.54 8.39 13.29
CA SER A 158 -15.92 7.11 13.87
C SER A 158 -16.27 6.12 12.79
N ALA A 159 -15.95 4.83 13.03
CA ALA A 159 -16.25 3.74 12.12
C ALA A 159 -16.51 2.43 12.85
N SER A 160 -17.11 1.48 12.13
CA SER A 160 -17.25 0.10 12.61
C SER A 160 -15.90 -0.63 12.62
N TRP A 161 -15.02 -0.32 11.68
CA TRP A 161 -13.71 -0.95 11.51
C TRP A 161 -12.60 0.09 11.36
N ILE A 162 -11.44 -0.20 11.96
CA ILE A 162 -10.19 0.52 11.67
C ILE A 162 -9.19 -0.47 11.08
N VAL A 163 -8.56 -0.08 9.98
CA VAL A 163 -7.49 -0.83 9.32
C VAL A 163 -6.17 -0.08 9.52
N ASP A 164 -5.17 -0.74 10.07
CA ASP A 164 -3.82 -0.20 10.19
C ASP A 164 -3.01 -0.52 8.93
N ALA A 165 -2.89 0.46 8.05
CA ALA A 165 -2.03 0.44 6.87
C ALA A 165 -0.83 1.40 7.01
N SER A 166 -0.48 1.78 8.24
CA SER A 166 0.58 2.75 8.56
C SER A 166 2.01 2.20 8.36
N GLY A 167 2.14 0.95 7.92
CA GLY A 167 3.42 0.29 7.65
C GLY A 167 4.25 0.13 8.93
N LYS A 168 5.53 0.50 8.89
CA LYS A 168 6.45 0.39 10.06
C LYS A 168 6.01 1.20 11.29
N ALA A 169 5.11 2.15 11.12
CA ALA A 169 4.61 2.94 12.25
C ALA A 169 3.73 2.12 13.20
N THR A 170 3.03 1.08 12.68
CA THR A 170 2.21 0.15 13.47
C THR A 170 1.34 0.89 14.50
N VAL A 171 0.62 1.91 14.03
CA VAL A 171 -0.06 2.89 14.90
C VAL A 171 -1.08 2.23 15.81
N LEU A 172 -1.80 1.23 15.29
CA LEU A 172 -2.82 0.50 16.06
C LEU A 172 -2.21 -0.58 16.96
N ALA A 173 -1.20 -1.30 16.47
CA ALA A 173 -0.59 -2.42 17.20
C ALA A 173 0.22 -1.97 18.43
N ARG A 174 0.49 -0.66 18.58
CA ARG A 174 1.17 -0.08 19.73
C ARG A 174 0.21 0.42 20.82
N LYS A 175 -1.08 0.27 20.62
CA LYS A 175 -2.14 0.60 21.58
C LYS A 175 -2.60 -0.62 22.34
#